data_673c56861150d74f41a601c72bb569fe
#
_entry.id   673c56861150d74f41a601c72bb569fe
#
_cell.length_a   1.000
_cell.length_b   1.000
_cell.length_c   1.000
_cell.angle_alpha   90.00
_cell.angle_beta   90.00
_cell.angle_gamma   90.00
#
_symmetry.space_group_name_H-M   'P 1'
#
loop_
_entity.id
_entity.type
_entity.pdbx_description
1 polymer ?
#
loop_
_entity_poly.entity_id
_entity_poly.type
_entity_poly.pdbx_seq_one_letter_code
_entity_poly.pdbx_strand_id
1 'polypeptide(L)'
;GHEIPTDRRGRLWVRFAHHDPSLYSSALDILADKLDPERVRGKFILIGTSALGLRDLRTTPVESVIPGVEIHAQLLKSILLDEHFTRLNGIDALEIAVIILTGLLLIAVLPAASAVVMVSTFVALGCALAWASWYLLAKHAFLIDASFPILSCTVLFMVLTFLKFMREAAQRREIRSAFSHYLAPEMVNRLADDPSQLNLGGETREMTFL
;
A
#
# COMPACT_ATOMS: atom_id res chain seq x y z
N GLY A 1 -12.63 -34.42 -11.39
CA GLY A 1 -11.86 -34.05 -10.22
C GLY A 1 -11.78 -32.53 -10.13
N HIS A 2 -12.01 -31.97 -8.96
CA HIS A 2 -11.78 -30.51 -8.76
C HIS A 2 -10.28 -30.27 -8.70
N GLU A 3 -9.77 -29.42 -9.56
CA GLU A 3 -8.41 -28.91 -9.44
C GLU A 3 -8.40 -27.87 -8.30
N ILE A 4 -7.56 -28.09 -7.30
CA ILE A 4 -7.39 -27.13 -6.19
C ILE A 4 -6.40 -26.07 -6.66
N PRO A 5 -6.80 -24.78 -6.80
CA PRO A 5 -5.93 -23.73 -7.27
C PRO A 5 -4.91 -23.35 -6.18
N THR A 6 -3.72 -23.88 -6.32
CA THR A 6 -2.59 -23.59 -5.45
C THR A 6 -1.55 -22.72 -6.16
N ASP A 7 -0.81 -21.93 -5.40
CA ASP A 7 0.36 -21.24 -5.93
C ASP A 7 1.49 -22.25 -6.27
N ARG A 8 2.61 -21.75 -6.85
CA ARG A 8 3.79 -22.58 -7.19
C ARG A 8 4.39 -23.32 -5.98
N ARG A 9 4.05 -22.95 -4.76
CA ARG A 9 4.52 -23.55 -3.50
C ARG A 9 3.46 -24.47 -2.87
N GLY A 10 2.37 -24.73 -3.56
CA GLY A 10 1.26 -25.57 -3.07
C GLY A 10 0.40 -24.89 -1.99
N ARG A 11 0.41 -23.55 -1.88
CA ARG A 11 -0.39 -22.82 -0.89
C ARG A 11 -1.71 -22.38 -1.49
N LEU A 12 -2.78 -22.46 -0.69
CA LEU A 12 -4.09 -21.89 -0.98
C LEU A 12 -4.32 -20.67 -0.10
N TRP A 13 -4.88 -19.61 -0.67
CA TRP A 13 -5.25 -18.38 0.05
C TRP A 13 -6.71 -18.47 0.47
N VAL A 14 -6.93 -18.81 1.76
CA VAL A 14 -8.26 -19.01 2.32
C VAL A 14 -8.98 -17.67 2.47
N ARG A 15 -10.24 -17.62 2.05
CA ARG A 15 -11.13 -16.51 2.37
C ARG A 15 -11.72 -16.73 3.77
N PHE A 16 -11.12 -16.11 4.78
CA PHE A 16 -11.59 -16.21 6.15
C PHE A 16 -12.92 -15.48 6.34
N ALA A 17 -13.82 -16.12 7.10
CA ALA A 17 -15.09 -15.56 7.56
C ALA A 17 -15.07 -15.39 9.08
N HIS A 18 -16.03 -14.64 9.61
CA HIS A 18 -16.22 -14.53 11.05
C HIS A 18 -16.64 -15.86 11.67
N HIS A 19 -16.28 -16.04 12.94
CA HIS A 19 -16.65 -17.20 13.73
C HIS A 19 -18.16 -17.37 13.80
N ASP A 20 -18.65 -18.56 13.45
CA ASP A 20 -20.06 -18.89 13.48
C ASP A 20 -20.33 -20.03 14.50
N PRO A 21 -20.80 -19.69 15.71
CA PRO A 21 -21.10 -20.69 16.74
C PRO A 21 -22.17 -21.72 16.32
N SER A 22 -23.02 -21.41 15.35
CA SER A 22 -24.07 -22.32 14.88
C SER A 22 -23.54 -23.57 14.18
N LEU A 23 -22.30 -23.52 13.69
CA LEU A 23 -21.62 -24.63 13.02
C LEU A 23 -21.08 -25.68 14.00
N TYR A 24 -21.09 -25.37 15.30
CA TYR A 24 -20.55 -26.25 16.32
C TYR A 24 -21.65 -27.12 16.95
N SER A 25 -21.26 -28.34 17.27
CA SER A 25 -22.05 -29.26 18.07
C SER A 25 -21.16 -29.90 19.13
N SER A 26 -21.64 -29.98 20.36
CA SER A 26 -20.90 -30.61 21.42
C SER A 26 -20.78 -32.13 21.20
N ALA A 27 -19.59 -32.68 21.37
CA ALA A 27 -19.39 -34.12 21.34
C ALA A 27 -20.25 -34.84 22.41
N LEU A 28 -20.53 -34.18 23.53
CA LEU A 28 -21.42 -34.72 24.57
C LEU A 28 -22.86 -34.87 24.06
N ASP A 29 -23.36 -33.93 23.27
CA ASP A 29 -24.72 -34.01 22.73
C ASP A 29 -24.84 -35.13 21.70
N ILE A 30 -23.74 -35.38 20.94
CA ILE A 30 -23.68 -36.51 20.00
C ILE A 30 -23.67 -37.84 20.77
N LEU A 31 -22.84 -37.98 21.81
CA LEU A 31 -22.74 -39.19 22.61
C LEU A 31 -24.00 -39.46 23.43
N ALA A 32 -24.76 -38.41 23.79
CA ALA A 32 -26.02 -38.49 24.52
C ALA A 32 -27.23 -38.69 23.59
N ASP A 33 -27.02 -38.87 22.30
CA ASP A 33 -28.07 -39.01 21.27
C ASP A 33 -29.07 -37.87 21.23
N LYS A 34 -28.58 -36.63 21.57
CA LYS A 34 -29.38 -35.40 21.58
C LYS A 34 -29.28 -34.59 20.31
N LEU A 35 -28.32 -34.94 19.43
CA LEU A 35 -28.12 -34.22 18.18
C LEU A 35 -29.14 -34.72 17.14
N ASP A 36 -29.84 -33.77 16.49
CA ASP A 36 -30.70 -34.08 15.35
C ASP A 36 -29.87 -34.65 14.19
N PRO A 37 -30.15 -35.89 13.73
CA PRO A 37 -29.44 -36.52 12.61
C PRO A 37 -29.44 -35.67 11.33
N GLU A 38 -30.45 -34.84 11.08
CA GLU A 38 -30.52 -33.98 9.89
C GLU A 38 -29.46 -32.88 9.91
N ARG A 39 -28.94 -32.49 11.06
CA ARG A 39 -27.85 -31.52 11.15
C ARG A 39 -26.53 -32.02 10.59
N VAL A 40 -26.33 -33.34 10.57
CA VAL A 40 -25.05 -33.96 10.15
C VAL A 40 -25.17 -34.76 8.86
N ARG A 41 -26.37 -35.11 8.42
CA ARG A 41 -26.60 -35.93 7.23
C ARG A 41 -26.09 -35.22 5.97
N GLY A 42 -25.21 -35.89 5.23
CA GLY A 42 -24.65 -35.38 3.97
C GLY A 42 -23.66 -34.23 4.13
N LYS A 43 -23.19 -33.97 5.35
CA LYS A 43 -22.22 -32.88 5.62
C LYS A 43 -20.86 -33.44 5.97
N PHE A 44 -19.82 -32.65 5.71
CA PHE A 44 -18.48 -32.92 6.21
C PHE A 44 -18.42 -32.55 7.71
N ILE A 45 -17.95 -33.48 8.51
CA ILE A 45 -17.82 -33.31 9.96
C ILE A 45 -16.34 -33.27 10.30
N LEU A 46 -15.92 -32.19 10.95
CA LEU A 46 -14.57 -32.05 11.49
C LEU A 46 -14.63 -32.17 13.02
N ILE A 47 -13.78 -33.03 13.57
CA ILE A 47 -13.66 -33.21 15.00
C ILE A 47 -12.41 -32.50 15.47
N GLY A 48 -12.55 -31.61 16.44
CA GLY A 48 -11.43 -30.84 16.98
C GLY A 48 -11.69 -30.37 18.39
N THR A 49 -10.68 -29.77 18.99
CA THR A 49 -10.75 -29.22 20.34
C THR A 49 -10.97 -27.71 20.29
N SER A 50 -11.89 -27.21 21.12
CA SER A 50 -12.18 -25.77 21.23
C SER A 50 -11.89 -25.21 22.63
N ALA A 51 -11.46 -26.04 23.60
CA ALA A 51 -11.22 -25.61 24.97
C ALA A 51 -9.94 -24.79 25.09
N LEU A 52 -10.00 -23.67 25.83
CA LEU A 52 -8.87 -22.75 26.07
C LEU A 52 -7.61 -23.44 26.63
N GLY A 53 -7.77 -24.54 27.40
CA GLY A 53 -6.66 -25.29 27.96
C GLY A 53 -5.90 -26.17 26.99
N LEU A 54 -6.43 -26.47 25.81
CA LEU A 54 -5.85 -27.39 24.84
C LEU A 54 -4.97 -26.69 23.78
N ARG A 55 -4.78 -25.37 23.89
CA ARG A 55 -3.86 -24.54 23.07
C ARG A 55 -4.03 -24.62 21.56
N ASP A 56 -5.14 -25.11 21.06
CA ASP A 56 -5.44 -25.11 19.62
C ASP A 56 -6.26 -23.88 19.23
N LEU A 57 -5.85 -22.71 19.71
CA LEU A 57 -6.41 -21.42 19.34
C LEU A 57 -5.47 -20.73 18.35
N ARG A 58 -6.05 -20.16 17.32
CA ARG A 58 -5.33 -19.50 16.20
C ARG A 58 -5.88 -18.11 15.96
N THR A 59 -5.05 -17.27 15.39
CA THR A 59 -5.43 -15.93 14.92
C THR A 59 -5.61 -15.96 13.42
N THR A 60 -6.66 -15.31 12.93
CA THR A 60 -6.92 -15.08 11.50
C THR A 60 -6.98 -13.59 11.21
N PRO A 61 -6.97 -13.16 9.94
CA PRO A 61 -7.11 -11.75 9.60
C PRO A 61 -8.43 -11.10 10.05
N VAL A 62 -9.47 -11.88 10.29
CA VAL A 62 -10.82 -11.39 10.65
C VAL A 62 -11.17 -11.63 12.11
N GLU A 63 -10.49 -12.59 12.78
CA GLU A 63 -10.75 -12.94 14.18
C GLU A 63 -9.44 -13.14 14.95
N SER A 64 -9.37 -12.59 16.14
CA SER A 64 -8.18 -12.67 16.98
C SER A 64 -7.98 -14.06 17.61
N VAL A 65 -9.05 -14.79 17.85
CA VAL A 65 -9.01 -16.11 18.52
C VAL A 65 -10.11 -17.02 17.97
N ILE A 66 -9.73 -18.07 17.23
CA ILE A 66 -10.64 -19.13 16.79
C ILE A 66 -10.04 -20.50 17.03
N PRO A 67 -10.84 -21.56 17.21
CA PRO A 67 -10.35 -22.91 17.25
C PRO A 67 -9.65 -23.33 15.96
N GLY A 68 -8.52 -24.04 16.06
CA GLY A 68 -7.76 -24.48 14.88
C GLY A 68 -8.57 -25.34 13.92
N VAL A 69 -9.50 -26.15 14.43
CA VAL A 69 -10.41 -26.94 13.60
C VAL A 69 -11.27 -26.07 12.67
N GLU A 70 -11.63 -24.85 13.09
CA GLU A 70 -12.40 -23.93 12.25
C GLU A 70 -11.62 -23.45 11.05
N ILE A 71 -10.30 -23.27 11.18
CA ILE A 71 -9.44 -22.93 10.03
C ILE A 71 -9.53 -24.04 8.95
N HIS A 72 -9.50 -25.30 9.39
CA HIS A 72 -9.66 -26.44 8.46
C HIS A 72 -11.06 -26.47 7.84
N ALA A 73 -12.09 -26.14 8.62
CA ALA A 73 -13.46 -26.03 8.11
C ALA A 73 -13.60 -24.93 7.06
N GLN A 74 -13.03 -23.74 7.33
CA GLN A 74 -13.05 -22.61 6.40
C GLN A 74 -12.21 -22.90 5.14
N LEU A 75 -11.08 -23.60 5.28
CA LEU A 75 -10.29 -24.08 4.14
C LEU A 75 -11.10 -25.04 3.26
N LEU A 76 -11.75 -26.04 3.88
CA LEU A 76 -12.57 -27.00 3.16
C LEU A 76 -13.75 -26.31 2.46
N LYS A 77 -14.42 -25.40 3.14
CA LYS A 77 -15.49 -24.56 2.58
C LYS A 77 -14.99 -23.77 1.37
N SER A 78 -13.82 -23.12 1.46
CA SER A 78 -13.23 -22.35 0.36
C SER A 78 -12.94 -23.21 -0.86
N ILE A 79 -12.53 -24.47 -0.66
CA ILE A 79 -12.30 -25.43 -1.76
C ILE A 79 -13.61 -25.90 -2.39
N LEU A 80 -14.60 -26.26 -1.57
CA LEU A 80 -15.87 -26.83 -2.04
C LEU A 80 -16.75 -25.81 -2.76
N LEU A 81 -16.72 -24.54 -2.29
CA LEU A 81 -17.51 -23.43 -2.86
C LEU A 81 -16.75 -22.63 -3.92
N ASP A 82 -15.50 -22.97 -4.20
CA ASP A 82 -14.61 -22.22 -5.09
C ASP A 82 -14.42 -20.74 -4.65
N GLU A 83 -14.55 -20.50 -3.35
CA GLU A 83 -14.42 -19.17 -2.72
C GLU A 83 -13.02 -18.98 -2.14
N HIS A 84 -12.02 -18.79 -2.98
CA HIS A 84 -10.65 -18.60 -2.56
C HIS A 84 -10.04 -17.36 -3.22
N PHE A 85 -9.00 -16.81 -2.61
CA PHE A 85 -8.20 -15.77 -3.26
C PHE A 85 -7.18 -16.41 -4.18
N THR A 86 -7.10 -15.89 -5.41
CA THR A 86 -6.14 -16.39 -6.42
C THR A 86 -4.96 -15.43 -6.49
N ARG A 87 -3.75 -15.96 -6.32
CA ARG A 87 -2.52 -15.27 -6.68
C ARG A 87 -2.02 -15.84 -8.00
N LEU A 88 -2.21 -15.10 -9.08
CA LEU A 88 -1.81 -15.51 -10.43
C LEU A 88 -0.30 -15.80 -10.51
N ASN A 89 0.05 -16.84 -11.26
CA ASN A 89 1.45 -17.10 -11.59
C ASN A 89 2.00 -15.97 -12.45
N GLY A 90 3.07 -15.30 -11.97
CA GLY A 90 3.66 -14.15 -12.66
C GLY A 90 3.23 -12.78 -12.13
N ILE A 91 2.38 -12.72 -11.11
CA ILE A 91 1.97 -11.46 -10.48
C ILE A 91 3.18 -10.70 -9.92
N ASP A 92 4.22 -11.40 -9.47
CA ASP A 92 5.45 -10.80 -8.99
C ASP A 92 6.13 -9.96 -10.10
N ALA A 93 6.09 -10.43 -11.34
CA ALA A 93 6.61 -9.68 -12.50
C ALA A 93 5.76 -8.44 -12.81
N LEU A 94 4.44 -8.52 -12.64
CA LEU A 94 3.53 -7.39 -12.78
C LEU A 94 3.78 -6.34 -11.69
N GLU A 95 3.93 -6.77 -10.44
CA GLU A 95 4.25 -5.89 -9.30
C GLU A 95 5.57 -5.15 -9.54
N ILE A 96 6.62 -5.85 -10.01
CA ILE A 96 7.91 -5.23 -10.38
C ILE A 96 7.74 -4.25 -11.53
N ALA A 97 6.97 -4.59 -12.57
CA ALA A 97 6.71 -3.69 -13.69
C ALA A 97 6.00 -2.41 -13.24
N VAL A 98 5.02 -2.52 -12.34
CA VAL A 98 4.33 -1.37 -11.74
C VAL A 98 5.30 -0.50 -10.95
N ILE A 99 6.20 -1.08 -10.15
CA ILE A 99 7.24 -0.32 -9.41
C ILE A 99 8.14 0.45 -10.39
N ILE A 100 8.60 -0.21 -11.45
CA ILE A 100 9.46 0.44 -12.46
C ILE A 100 8.73 1.58 -13.16
N LEU A 101 7.51 1.34 -13.65
CA LEU A 101 6.74 2.34 -14.39
C LEU A 101 6.39 3.56 -13.52
N THR A 102 5.93 3.33 -12.30
CA THR A 102 5.60 4.41 -11.36
C THR A 102 6.86 5.16 -10.92
N GLY A 103 7.98 4.46 -10.72
CA GLY A 103 9.27 5.07 -10.42
C GLY A 103 9.76 5.95 -11.57
N LEU A 104 9.73 5.48 -12.81
CA LEU A 104 10.10 6.26 -13.99
C LEU A 104 9.20 7.50 -14.17
N LEU A 105 7.90 7.36 -13.93
CA LEU A 105 6.97 8.48 -13.95
C LEU A 105 7.37 9.57 -12.94
N LEU A 106 7.66 9.19 -11.69
CA LEU A 106 8.09 10.12 -10.66
C LEU A 106 9.41 10.81 -11.02
N ILE A 107 10.39 10.06 -11.53
CA ILE A 107 11.70 10.61 -11.97
C ILE A 107 11.52 11.61 -13.11
N ALA A 108 10.60 11.35 -14.05
CA ALA A 108 10.35 12.23 -15.17
C ALA A 108 9.60 13.52 -14.77
N VAL A 109 8.62 13.43 -13.87
CA VAL A 109 7.73 14.54 -13.53
C VAL A 109 8.27 15.42 -12.41
N LEU A 110 8.75 14.83 -11.31
CA LEU A 110 9.06 15.56 -10.09
C LEU A 110 10.15 16.63 -10.21
N PRO A 111 11.26 16.45 -10.95
CA PRO A 111 12.33 17.45 -11.00
C PRO A 111 11.88 18.79 -11.59
N ALA A 112 10.99 18.77 -12.60
CA ALA A 112 10.48 19.96 -13.28
C ALA A 112 9.20 20.54 -12.66
N ALA A 113 8.53 19.80 -11.78
CA ALA A 113 7.21 20.15 -11.23
C ALA A 113 7.31 21.18 -10.08
N SER A 114 6.27 22.02 -9.91
CA SER A 114 6.11 22.81 -8.70
C SER A 114 5.79 21.92 -7.49
N ALA A 115 5.97 22.44 -6.26
CA ALA A 115 5.70 21.69 -5.04
C ALA A 115 4.27 21.12 -4.97
N VAL A 116 3.28 21.89 -5.43
CA VAL A 116 1.87 21.46 -5.46
C VAL A 116 1.69 20.28 -6.42
N VAL A 117 2.28 20.37 -7.63
CA VAL A 117 2.21 19.28 -8.63
C VAL A 117 2.92 18.03 -8.14
N MET A 118 4.06 18.18 -7.44
CA MET A 118 4.78 17.04 -6.86
C MET A 118 3.90 16.27 -5.86
N VAL A 119 3.31 16.98 -4.89
CA VAL A 119 2.46 16.38 -3.86
C VAL A 119 1.20 15.79 -4.47
N SER A 120 0.53 16.51 -5.37
CA SER A 120 -0.69 16.01 -6.02
C SER A 120 -0.44 14.76 -6.87
N THR A 121 0.67 14.71 -7.62
CA THR A 121 1.06 13.52 -8.40
C THR A 121 1.33 12.32 -7.48
N PHE A 122 2.07 12.51 -6.39
CA PHE A 122 2.36 11.46 -5.42
C PHE A 122 1.09 10.90 -4.78
N VAL A 123 0.20 11.78 -4.30
CA VAL A 123 -1.07 11.39 -3.67
C VAL A 123 -1.98 10.69 -4.68
N ALA A 124 -2.13 11.23 -5.89
CA ALA A 124 -2.95 10.63 -6.94
C ALA A 124 -2.46 9.22 -7.31
N LEU A 125 -1.14 9.04 -7.43
CA LEU A 125 -0.53 7.76 -7.73
C LEU A 125 -0.76 6.74 -6.60
N GLY A 126 -0.56 7.14 -5.35
CA GLY A 126 -0.82 6.30 -4.18
C GLY A 126 -2.29 5.86 -4.08
N CYS A 127 -3.21 6.80 -4.26
CA CYS A 127 -4.65 6.51 -4.29
C CYS A 127 -5.03 5.58 -5.44
N ALA A 128 -4.45 5.78 -6.64
CA ALA A 128 -4.71 4.93 -7.80
C ALA A 128 -4.23 3.49 -7.56
N LEU A 129 -3.03 3.31 -7.00
CA LEU A 129 -2.48 1.98 -6.67
C LEU A 129 -3.33 1.27 -5.59
N ALA A 130 -3.70 1.99 -4.53
CA ALA A 130 -4.53 1.45 -3.47
C ALA A 130 -5.93 1.06 -3.98
N TRP A 131 -6.54 1.93 -4.78
CA TRP A 131 -7.85 1.69 -5.39
C TRP A 131 -7.80 0.51 -6.37
N ALA A 132 -6.78 0.41 -7.22
CA ALA A 132 -6.62 -0.70 -8.15
C ALA A 132 -6.48 -2.04 -7.43
N SER A 133 -5.66 -2.09 -6.38
CA SER A 133 -5.50 -3.30 -5.54
C SER A 133 -6.82 -3.69 -4.87
N TRP A 134 -7.53 -2.73 -4.28
CA TRP A 134 -8.83 -2.98 -3.66
C TRP A 134 -9.89 -3.45 -4.69
N TYR A 135 -9.94 -2.83 -5.85
CA TYR A 135 -10.89 -3.19 -6.91
C TYR A 135 -10.66 -4.62 -7.42
N LEU A 136 -9.41 -5.00 -7.67
CA LEU A 136 -9.05 -6.34 -8.13
C LEU A 136 -9.35 -7.40 -7.07
N LEU A 137 -9.10 -7.09 -5.80
CA LEU A 137 -9.46 -7.96 -4.69
C LEU A 137 -11.00 -8.11 -4.56
N ALA A 138 -11.74 -7.01 -4.60
CA ALA A 138 -13.18 -7.01 -4.38
C ALA A 138 -13.99 -7.64 -5.53
N LYS A 139 -13.56 -7.44 -6.79
CA LYS A 139 -14.30 -7.90 -7.97
C LYS A 139 -13.81 -9.23 -8.53
N HIS A 140 -12.54 -9.51 -8.43
CA HIS A 140 -11.91 -10.65 -9.09
C HIS A 140 -11.24 -11.63 -8.13
N ALA A 141 -11.30 -11.36 -6.82
CA ALA A 141 -10.58 -12.13 -5.79
C ALA A 141 -9.06 -12.29 -6.07
N PHE A 142 -8.47 -11.38 -6.87
CA PHE A 142 -7.04 -11.38 -7.15
C PHE A 142 -6.28 -10.67 -6.05
N LEU A 143 -5.33 -11.38 -5.46
CA LEU A 143 -4.45 -10.84 -4.42
C LEU A 143 -3.24 -10.17 -5.09
N ILE A 144 -3.25 -8.83 -5.17
CA ILE A 144 -2.14 -8.01 -5.64
C ILE A 144 -1.66 -7.15 -4.47
N ASP A 145 -0.37 -7.21 -4.21
CA ASP A 145 0.24 -6.46 -3.11
C ASP A 145 0.63 -5.06 -3.59
N ALA A 146 -0.15 -4.05 -3.20
CA ALA A 146 0.16 -2.65 -3.47
C ALA A 146 1.16 -2.04 -2.47
N SER A 147 1.50 -2.74 -1.39
CA SER A 147 2.35 -2.20 -0.32
C SER A 147 3.76 -1.89 -0.82
N PHE A 148 4.36 -2.81 -1.59
CA PHE A 148 5.70 -2.61 -2.14
C PHE A 148 5.77 -1.46 -3.16
N PRO A 149 4.87 -1.34 -4.16
CA PRO A 149 4.81 -0.19 -5.04
C PRO A 149 4.63 1.14 -4.29
N ILE A 150 3.72 1.21 -3.32
CA ILE A 150 3.48 2.43 -2.53
C ILE A 150 4.71 2.79 -1.70
N LEU A 151 5.34 1.82 -1.04
CA LEU A 151 6.55 2.05 -0.26
C LEU A 151 7.70 2.55 -1.15
N SER A 152 7.92 1.91 -2.29
CA SER A 152 8.94 2.32 -3.26
C SER A 152 8.72 3.73 -3.78
N CYS A 153 7.47 4.07 -4.14
CA CYS A 153 7.10 5.44 -4.54
C CYS A 153 7.34 6.45 -3.42
N THR A 154 7.05 6.09 -2.16
CA THR A 154 7.25 6.96 -1.00
C THR A 154 8.73 7.26 -0.78
N VAL A 155 9.58 6.24 -0.79
CA VAL A 155 11.03 6.41 -0.65
C VAL A 155 11.59 7.26 -1.80
N LEU A 156 11.20 6.95 -3.03
CA LEU A 156 11.65 7.70 -4.21
C LEU A 156 11.18 9.15 -4.16
N PHE A 157 9.95 9.42 -3.78
CA PHE A 157 9.42 10.77 -3.58
C PHE A 157 10.23 11.55 -2.55
N MET A 158 10.56 10.95 -1.41
CA MET A 158 11.40 11.58 -0.38
C MET A 158 12.79 11.94 -0.92
N VAL A 159 13.43 11.00 -1.61
CA VAL A 159 14.78 11.21 -2.19
C VAL A 159 14.75 12.32 -3.24
N LEU A 160 13.81 12.27 -4.19
CA LEU A 160 13.71 13.27 -5.25
C LEU A 160 13.39 14.67 -4.70
N THR A 161 12.50 14.76 -3.71
CA THR A 161 12.17 16.01 -3.03
C THR A 161 13.38 16.58 -2.29
N PHE A 162 14.11 15.75 -1.57
CA PHE A 162 15.35 16.15 -0.89
C PHE A 162 16.41 16.64 -1.88
N LEU A 163 16.66 15.90 -2.96
CA LEU A 163 17.62 16.31 -3.99
C LEU A 163 17.24 17.61 -4.67
N LYS A 164 15.94 17.82 -4.95
CA LYS A 164 15.44 19.08 -5.50
C LYS A 164 15.68 20.23 -4.55
N PHE A 165 15.32 20.08 -3.27
CA PHE A 165 15.56 21.08 -2.25
C PHE A 165 17.05 21.46 -2.13
N MET A 166 17.93 20.46 -2.14
CA MET A 166 19.39 20.69 -2.10
C MET A 166 19.89 21.46 -3.32
N ARG A 167 19.39 21.13 -4.53
CA ARG A 167 19.74 21.86 -5.76
C ARG A 167 19.29 23.30 -5.73
N GLU A 168 18.04 23.57 -5.33
CA GLU A 168 17.50 24.92 -5.20
C GLU A 168 18.27 25.74 -4.15
N ALA A 169 18.62 25.14 -3.01
CA ALA A 169 19.43 25.79 -1.99
C ALA A 169 20.85 26.09 -2.47
N ALA A 170 21.46 25.19 -3.25
CA ALA A 170 22.77 25.41 -3.84
C ALA A 170 22.77 26.56 -4.87
N GLN A 171 21.78 26.60 -5.76
CA GLN A 171 21.61 27.67 -6.74
C GLN A 171 21.44 29.05 -6.08
N ARG A 172 20.59 29.11 -5.04
CA ARG A 172 20.42 30.35 -4.27
C ARG A 172 21.71 30.83 -3.61
N ARG A 173 22.53 29.90 -3.09
CA ARG A 173 23.85 30.23 -2.50
C ARG A 173 24.83 30.75 -3.55
N GLU A 174 24.87 30.14 -4.72
CA GLU A 174 25.76 30.52 -5.82
C GLU A 174 25.44 31.94 -6.30
N ILE A 175 24.16 32.25 -6.55
CA ILE A 175 23.69 33.59 -6.92
C ILE A 175 24.09 34.61 -5.82
N ARG A 176 23.85 34.30 -4.56
CA ARG A 176 24.22 35.18 -3.45
C ARG A 176 25.72 35.43 -3.38
N SER A 177 26.54 34.39 -3.59
CA SER A 177 28.00 34.50 -3.59
C SER A 177 28.53 35.35 -4.76
N ALA A 178 27.99 35.17 -5.95
CA ALA A 178 28.40 35.90 -7.14
C ALA A 178 28.14 37.43 -7.03
N PHE A 179 27.04 37.82 -6.37
CA PHE A 179 26.65 39.22 -6.26
C PHE A 179 27.08 39.91 -4.96
N SER A 180 27.55 39.15 -3.94
CA SER A 180 27.91 39.67 -2.63
C SER A 180 29.06 40.68 -2.65
N HIS A 181 29.91 40.64 -3.70
CA HIS A 181 31.05 41.54 -3.86
C HIS A 181 30.72 42.90 -4.54
N TYR A 182 29.55 42.97 -5.20
CA TYR A 182 29.19 44.12 -6.03
C TYR A 182 27.97 44.88 -5.56
N LEU A 183 27.13 44.31 -4.72
CA LEU A 183 25.86 44.86 -4.32
C LEU A 183 25.70 44.87 -2.77
N ALA A 184 24.96 45.87 -2.26
CA ALA A 184 24.61 45.92 -0.85
C ALA A 184 23.82 44.64 -0.43
N PRO A 185 24.02 44.10 0.78
CA PRO A 185 23.40 42.82 1.21
C PRO A 185 21.89 42.74 1.01
N GLU A 186 21.18 43.85 1.16
CA GLU A 186 19.72 43.91 0.94
C GLU A 186 19.31 43.72 -0.52
N MET A 187 20.11 44.27 -1.46
CA MET A 187 19.87 44.13 -2.89
C MET A 187 20.14 42.72 -3.36
N VAL A 188 21.20 42.06 -2.82
CA VAL A 188 21.55 40.67 -3.09
C VAL A 188 20.42 39.73 -2.65
N ASN A 189 19.80 39.96 -1.51
CA ASN A 189 18.71 39.15 -1.02
C ASN A 189 17.46 39.27 -1.91
N ARG A 190 17.09 40.46 -2.35
CA ARG A 190 15.96 40.68 -3.30
C ARG A 190 16.20 40.00 -4.64
N LEU A 191 17.42 40.06 -5.18
CA LEU A 191 17.79 39.46 -6.43
C LEU A 191 17.80 37.92 -6.36
N ALA A 192 18.19 37.32 -5.21
CA ALA A 192 18.17 35.89 -4.98
C ALA A 192 16.75 35.34 -4.83
N ASP A 193 15.81 36.14 -4.37
CA ASP A 193 14.40 35.75 -4.21
C ASP A 193 13.60 35.93 -5.50
N ASP A 194 13.92 36.90 -6.35
CA ASP A 194 13.29 37.12 -7.66
C ASP A 194 14.29 37.59 -8.71
N PRO A 195 14.94 36.65 -9.45
CA PRO A 195 15.91 36.97 -10.51
C PRO A 195 15.33 37.76 -11.68
N SER A 196 14.00 37.80 -11.84
CA SER A 196 13.34 38.53 -12.94
C SER A 196 13.38 40.04 -12.78
N GLN A 197 13.73 40.55 -11.59
CA GLN A 197 13.89 41.96 -11.32
C GLN A 197 15.22 42.58 -11.77
N LEU A 198 16.07 41.80 -12.44
CA LEU A 198 17.24 42.29 -13.17
C LEU A 198 16.83 43.17 -14.38
N ASN A 199 16.27 44.31 -14.11
CA ASN A 199 16.08 45.33 -15.16
C ASN A 199 17.41 46.09 -15.32
N LEU A 200 18.09 45.88 -16.44
CA LEU A 200 19.30 46.59 -16.83
C LEU A 200 19.07 48.09 -17.17
N GLY A 201 17.85 48.60 -16.91
CA GLY A 201 17.51 50.02 -17.01
C GLY A 201 17.63 50.69 -15.66
N GLY A 202 18.42 51.75 -15.55
CA GLY A 202 18.58 52.54 -14.32
C GLY A 202 17.24 53.09 -13.82
N GLU A 203 17.01 53.08 -12.53
CA GLU A 203 15.92 53.82 -11.89
C GLU A 203 16.34 55.28 -11.65
N THR A 204 15.49 56.22 -12.04
CA THR A 204 15.67 57.64 -11.72
C THR A 204 15.24 57.85 -10.25
N ARG A 205 16.18 58.12 -9.36
CA ARG A 205 15.91 58.50 -7.95
C ARG A 205 16.36 59.91 -7.71
N GLU A 206 15.54 60.67 -7.03
CA GLU A 206 15.96 61.96 -6.48
C GLU A 206 16.88 61.73 -5.28
N MET A 207 18.14 62.15 -5.41
CA MET A 207 19.12 62.09 -4.36
C MET A 207 19.52 63.50 -3.92
N THR A 208 19.48 63.73 -2.61
CA THR A 208 19.99 64.96 -2.01
C THR A 208 21.40 64.69 -1.52
N PHE A 209 22.39 65.38 -2.06
CA PHE A 209 23.76 65.39 -1.56
C PHE A 209 23.93 66.54 -0.53
N LEU A 210 24.39 66.23 0.62
CA LEU A 210 24.82 67.17 1.66
C LEU A 210 26.32 67.35 1.64
#